data_35ca9d15599968c53b87992c1c386773
#
_entry.id   35ca9d15599968c53b87992c1c386773
#
_cell.length_a   1.000
_cell.length_b   1.000
_cell.length_c   1.000
_cell.angle_alpha   90.00
_cell.angle_beta   90.00
_cell.angle_gamma   90.00
#
_symmetry.space_group_name_H-M   'P 1'
#
loop_
_entity.id
_entity.type
_entity.pdbx_description
1 polymer ?
#
loop_
_entity_poly.entity_id
_entity_poly.type
_entity_poly.pdbx_seq_one_letter_code
_entity_poly.pdbx_strand_id
1 'polypeptide(L)'
;MSLPDEKHEEVIVSRPPTAVCPPERPSDASSVDIEKCIIKDISELQLKMTDDSSSFDLEAQAHRERWLAPVRYTILNIYRRLFTLVFLANIGVFIYVLAADRKLLALVNAAAANLLACGLARQPLVVNTIFVTVCSIPRSAPLWLRRVASKVYHYGGVHSGCGVASLIWYLGFVGQFSREYWFPAGGVSPFSVAPVILMYLILVLLLAIILVAYPAFRMKMHDYFELTHRFSGWLVVALFVILLMVFVDEAAAAEGTPMGRFLIELPAFWFLMVVVVAIVHPWVLLRKVKVTPEKLSPHAVRLHFTHGTTTFGKGIQLAKHPLQDWHGFATFPNPDGKSFSCLISKAGDWTSAAIKDQPTYMWKRGVLIYGFAYAMRVYKRVVVVTTGSGIGPCLSFLGDENRPKLRVIWQTRAPKRTYGKEVLNLVGKMDPNPIIIDTNSSGRINMVPFIRQVAKNFDAEAICVISNPNVTRKVVYELESTGVPAYGPIFDS
;
A
#
# COMPACT_ATOMS: atom_id res chain seq x y z
N MET A 1 -34.44 77.84 -15.25
CA MET A 1 -35.00 76.51 -15.22
C MET A 1 -34.00 75.64 -14.57
N SER A 2 -34.20 75.42 -13.27
CA SER A 2 -33.28 74.95 -12.24
C SER A 2 -33.08 73.44 -12.30
N LEU A 3 -31.81 73.01 -12.20
CA LEU A 3 -31.41 71.64 -11.95
C LEU A 3 -31.53 71.35 -10.44
N PRO A 4 -31.93 70.15 -10.02
CA PRO A 4 -32.01 69.80 -8.60
C PRO A 4 -30.68 69.24 -8.07
N ASP A 5 -30.48 69.50 -6.79
CA ASP A 5 -29.33 69.16 -5.92
C ASP A 5 -28.95 67.65 -5.91
N GLU A 6 -27.67 67.39 -6.08
CA GLU A 6 -27.03 66.12 -5.73
C GLU A 6 -26.78 66.05 -4.21
N LYS A 7 -27.44 65.12 -3.54
CA LYS A 7 -27.10 64.72 -2.16
C LYS A 7 -25.91 63.77 -2.18
N HIS A 8 -24.81 64.22 -1.56
CA HIS A 8 -23.69 63.35 -1.22
C HIS A 8 -24.11 62.36 -0.14
N GLU A 9 -24.18 61.08 -0.51
CA GLU A 9 -24.17 59.96 0.46
C GLU A 9 -22.73 59.67 0.89
N GLU A 10 -22.43 59.89 2.20
CA GLU A 10 -21.19 59.46 2.81
C GLU A 10 -21.11 57.90 2.83
N VAL A 11 -20.21 57.35 2.04
CA VAL A 11 -19.87 55.93 2.09
C VAL A 11 -18.99 55.69 3.34
N ILE A 12 -19.59 55.13 4.36
CA ILE A 12 -18.86 54.63 5.55
C ILE A 12 -18.00 53.43 5.11
N VAL A 13 -16.72 53.68 4.86
CA VAL A 13 -15.72 52.62 4.64
C VAL A 13 -15.45 51.95 5.99
N SER A 14 -16.06 50.79 6.20
CA SER A 14 -15.74 49.89 7.31
C SER A 14 -14.29 49.37 7.16
N ARG A 15 -13.43 49.68 8.11
CA ARG A 15 -12.07 49.12 8.22
C ARG A 15 -12.16 47.58 8.30
N PRO A 16 -11.32 46.85 7.56
CA PRO A 16 -11.23 45.41 7.74
C PRO A 16 -10.74 45.10 9.18
N PRO A 17 -11.21 43.98 9.77
CA PRO A 17 -10.79 43.60 11.11
C PRO A 17 -9.28 43.38 11.13
N THR A 18 -8.62 43.97 12.11
CA THR A 18 -7.20 43.76 12.42
C THR A 18 -6.91 42.30 12.50
N ALA A 19 -6.01 41.83 11.64
CA ALA A 19 -5.50 40.46 11.69
C ALA A 19 -4.89 40.24 13.09
N VAL A 20 -5.54 39.42 13.90
CA VAL A 20 -4.96 38.89 15.14
C VAL A 20 -3.78 38.02 14.72
N CYS A 21 -2.56 38.47 15.02
CA CYS A 21 -1.36 37.66 14.93
C CYS A 21 -1.61 36.36 15.70
N PRO A 22 -1.38 35.19 15.10
CA PRO A 22 -1.39 33.94 15.87
C PRO A 22 -0.28 34.05 16.94
N PRO A 23 -0.52 33.51 18.17
CA PRO A 23 0.47 33.56 19.21
C PRO A 23 1.79 32.96 18.74
N GLU A 24 2.88 33.69 18.95
CA GLU A 24 4.24 33.21 18.69
C GLU A 24 4.41 31.85 19.38
N ARG A 25 4.78 30.83 18.59
CA ARG A 25 5.15 29.53 19.15
C ARG A 25 6.37 29.72 20.03
N PRO A 26 6.44 29.13 21.23
CA PRO A 26 7.62 29.17 22.05
C PRO A 26 8.80 28.61 21.22
N SER A 27 9.72 29.47 20.88
CA SER A 27 11.02 29.17 20.33
C SER A 27 11.92 28.71 21.47
N ASP A 28 11.75 27.49 21.98
CA ASP A 28 12.76 26.84 22.83
C ASP A 28 12.38 25.36 23.03
N ALA A 29 12.30 24.58 21.93
CA ALA A 29 12.65 23.18 22.02
C ALA A 29 14.16 23.15 21.87
N SER A 30 14.90 22.99 22.96
CA SER A 30 16.33 22.72 22.99
C SER A 30 16.62 21.66 21.92
N SER A 31 17.39 22.03 20.90
CA SER A 31 17.75 21.14 19.81
C SER A 31 18.51 19.98 20.43
N VAL A 32 17.82 18.85 20.55
CA VAL A 32 18.44 17.60 21.02
C VAL A 32 19.61 17.33 20.09
N ASP A 33 20.81 17.24 20.63
CA ASP A 33 21.99 16.88 19.86
C ASP A 33 21.86 15.41 19.44
N ILE A 34 21.22 15.20 18.27
CA ILE A 34 20.90 13.86 17.74
C ILE A 34 22.15 12.99 17.58
N GLU A 35 23.34 13.58 17.50
CA GLU A 35 24.60 12.84 17.40
C GLU A 35 24.91 12.11 18.70
N LYS A 36 24.48 12.61 19.86
CA LYS A 36 24.57 11.93 21.16
C LYS A 36 23.62 10.74 21.29
N CYS A 37 22.64 10.62 20.39
CA CYS A 37 21.76 9.47 20.34
C CYS A 37 22.33 8.30 19.54
N ILE A 38 23.49 8.47 18.88
CA ILE A 38 24.15 7.41 18.11
C ILE A 38 24.98 6.56 19.07
N ILE A 39 24.55 5.31 19.23
CA ILE A 39 25.20 4.32 20.07
C ILE A 39 26.32 3.64 19.27
N LYS A 40 27.53 3.71 19.76
CA LYS A 40 28.73 3.14 19.15
C LYS A 40 29.22 1.88 19.87
N ASP A 41 28.84 1.68 21.12
CA ASP A 41 29.20 0.53 21.91
C ASP A 41 27.95 -0.15 22.51
N ILE A 42 27.99 -1.48 22.60
CA ILE A 42 26.89 -2.28 23.18
C ILE A 42 26.75 -1.97 24.68
N SER A 43 27.86 -1.63 25.36
CA SER A 43 27.84 -1.21 26.77
C SER A 43 27.03 0.09 27.00
N GLU A 44 27.10 1.05 26.09
CA GLU A 44 26.24 2.26 26.12
C GLU A 44 24.75 1.91 25.99
N LEU A 45 24.45 0.87 25.18
CA LEU A 45 23.10 0.38 25.02
C LEU A 45 22.57 -0.25 26.31
N GLN A 46 23.40 -1.01 26.96
CA GLN A 46 23.08 -1.63 28.27
C GLN A 46 22.87 -0.59 29.35
N LEU A 47 23.75 0.44 29.45
CA LEU A 47 23.60 1.56 30.37
C LEU A 47 22.30 2.37 30.15
N LYS A 48 21.96 2.71 28.92
CA LYS A 48 20.68 3.39 28.61
C LYS A 48 19.44 2.57 28.99
N MET A 49 19.59 1.28 29.20
CA MET A 49 18.50 0.38 29.58
C MET A 49 18.44 0.12 31.09
N THR A 50 19.56 0.27 31.81
CA THR A 50 19.63 0.06 33.25
C THR A 50 19.26 1.29 34.09
N ASP A 51 19.18 2.48 33.49
CA ASP A 51 18.69 3.71 34.17
C ASP A 51 17.22 3.61 34.63
N ASP A 52 16.50 2.56 34.21
CA ASP A 52 15.16 2.22 34.67
C ASP A 52 15.16 0.81 35.35
N SER A 53 15.79 0.75 36.52
CA SER A 53 15.69 -0.30 37.59
C SER A 53 15.22 -1.72 37.16
N SER A 54 16.02 -2.45 36.40
CA SER A 54 16.10 -3.92 36.49
C SER A 54 17.26 -4.43 35.64
N SER A 55 18.05 -5.36 36.16
CA SER A 55 19.13 -6.03 35.47
C SER A 55 18.68 -6.58 34.11
N PHE A 56 19.29 -6.05 33.04
CA PHE A 56 19.00 -6.47 31.68
C PHE A 56 19.72 -7.74 31.36
N ASP A 57 19.02 -8.86 31.43
CA ASP A 57 19.51 -10.15 31.03
C ASP A 57 19.19 -10.39 29.55
N LEU A 58 20.17 -10.17 28.67
CA LEU A 58 20.05 -10.38 27.22
C LEU A 58 19.75 -11.83 26.85
N GLU A 59 20.05 -12.79 27.75
CA GLU A 59 19.92 -14.22 27.48
C GLU A 59 18.68 -14.88 28.11
N ALA A 60 18.03 -14.28 29.08
CA ALA A 60 17.24 -15.00 30.08
C ALA A 60 15.72 -14.92 29.95
N GLN A 61 15.12 -14.76 28.78
CA GLN A 61 13.69 -15.09 28.67
C GLN A 61 13.35 -15.81 27.35
N ALA A 62 13.53 -17.13 27.37
CA ALA A 62 12.89 -18.05 26.46
C ALA A 62 11.34 -17.90 26.62
N HIS A 63 10.75 -16.95 25.92
CA HIS A 63 9.31 -16.78 25.91
C HIS A 63 8.70 -17.95 25.13
N ARG A 64 7.87 -18.72 25.81
CA ARG A 64 7.19 -19.87 25.20
C ARG A 64 6.33 -19.40 24.03
N GLU A 65 6.58 -19.92 22.84
CA GLU A 65 5.76 -19.68 21.66
C GLU A 65 4.31 -20.12 21.90
N ARG A 66 3.37 -19.34 21.39
CA ARG A 66 1.94 -19.70 21.41
C ARG A 66 1.72 -20.94 20.55
N TRP A 67 0.84 -21.81 21.01
CA TRP A 67 0.40 -22.95 20.23
C TRP A 67 -0.13 -22.50 18.87
N LEU A 68 0.25 -23.22 17.80
CA LEU A 68 -0.05 -22.87 16.41
C LEU A 68 0.54 -21.54 15.90
N ALA A 69 1.56 -20.95 16.56
CA ALA A 69 2.20 -19.73 16.08
C ALA A 69 2.73 -19.85 14.63
N PRO A 70 3.42 -20.95 14.22
CA PRO A 70 3.87 -21.10 12.84
C PRO A 70 2.71 -21.11 11.82
N VAL A 71 1.61 -21.81 12.17
CA VAL A 71 0.43 -21.84 11.30
C VAL A 71 -0.19 -20.45 11.23
N ARG A 72 -0.37 -19.78 12.38
CA ARG A 72 -1.08 -18.51 12.47
C ARG A 72 -0.35 -17.33 11.82
N TYR A 73 0.97 -17.26 11.96
CA TYR A 73 1.76 -16.10 11.57
C TYR A 73 2.60 -16.31 10.30
N THR A 74 2.84 -17.57 9.91
CA THR A 74 3.61 -17.89 8.69
C THR A 74 2.74 -18.47 7.60
N ILE A 75 2.05 -19.60 7.88
CA ILE A 75 1.26 -20.32 6.84
C ILE A 75 -0.02 -19.55 6.54
N LEU A 76 -0.81 -19.22 7.56
CA LEU A 76 -2.06 -18.48 7.47
C LEU A 76 -1.90 -17.07 8.05
N ASN A 77 -0.96 -16.29 7.50
CA ASN A 77 -0.89 -14.87 7.80
C ASN A 77 -2.19 -14.17 7.35
N ILE A 78 -2.43 -12.93 7.78
CA ILE A 78 -3.71 -12.25 7.53
C ILE A 78 -4.02 -12.07 6.05
N TYR A 79 -3.00 -11.78 5.23
CA TYR A 79 -3.15 -11.73 3.78
C TYR A 79 -3.71 -13.05 3.22
N ARG A 80 -3.11 -14.18 3.61
CA ARG A 80 -3.55 -15.51 3.17
C ARG A 80 -4.91 -15.90 3.72
N ARG A 81 -5.26 -15.45 4.94
CA ARG A 81 -6.63 -15.66 5.47
C ARG A 81 -7.68 -14.93 4.66
N LEU A 82 -7.42 -13.66 4.28
CA LEU A 82 -8.31 -12.91 3.42
C LEU A 82 -8.43 -13.56 2.04
N PHE A 83 -7.32 -13.99 1.46
CA PHE A 83 -7.32 -14.76 0.22
C PHE A 83 -8.19 -16.02 0.35
N THR A 84 -7.94 -16.85 1.38
CA THR A 84 -8.66 -18.11 1.59
C THR A 84 -10.15 -17.89 1.84
N LEU A 85 -10.52 -16.87 2.61
CA LEU A 85 -11.92 -16.53 2.86
C LEU A 85 -12.66 -16.20 1.56
N VAL A 86 -12.07 -15.28 0.76
CA VAL A 86 -12.63 -14.90 -0.54
C VAL A 86 -12.73 -16.10 -1.47
N PHE A 87 -11.67 -16.91 -1.53
CA PHE A 87 -11.62 -18.08 -2.38
C PHE A 87 -12.67 -19.14 -2.02
N LEU A 88 -12.76 -19.51 -0.72
CA LEU A 88 -13.73 -20.52 -0.25
C LEU A 88 -15.17 -20.07 -0.41
N ALA A 89 -15.46 -18.78 -0.16
CA ALA A 89 -16.79 -18.22 -0.39
C ALA A 89 -17.17 -18.34 -1.88
N ASN A 90 -16.26 -18.00 -2.78
CA ASN A 90 -16.48 -18.13 -4.23
C ASN A 90 -16.65 -19.59 -4.66
N ILE A 91 -15.84 -20.53 -4.15
CA ILE A 91 -15.98 -21.96 -4.45
C ILE A 91 -17.35 -22.47 -4.00
N GLY A 92 -17.81 -22.12 -2.81
CA GLY A 92 -19.15 -22.51 -2.31
C GLY A 92 -20.27 -22.05 -3.24
N VAL A 93 -20.26 -20.77 -3.62
CA VAL A 93 -21.25 -20.21 -4.57
C VAL A 93 -21.10 -20.81 -5.96
N PHE A 94 -19.87 -21.05 -6.44
CA PHE A 94 -19.62 -21.68 -7.73
C PHE A 94 -20.22 -23.09 -7.82
N ILE A 95 -19.99 -23.93 -6.79
CA ILE A 95 -20.59 -25.28 -6.71
C ILE A 95 -22.12 -25.19 -6.70
N TYR A 96 -22.69 -24.27 -5.92
CA TYR A 96 -24.14 -24.06 -5.88
C TYR A 96 -24.69 -23.68 -7.28
N VAL A 97 -24.10 -22.72 -7.96
CA VAL A 97 -24.55 -22.29 -9.31
C VAL A 97 -24.45 -23.42 -10.32
N LEU A 98 -23.37 -24.20 -10.31
CA LEU A 98 -23.23 -25.35 -11.22
C LEU A 98 -24.23 -26.46 -10.93
N ALA A 99 -24.61 -26.68 -9.66
CA ALA A 99 -25.55 -27.71 -9.25
C ALA A 99 -27.02 -27.30 -9.52
N ALA A 100 -27.36 -26.04 -9.25
CA ALA A 100 -28.74 -25.55 -9.27
C ALA A 100 -29.13 -24.93 -10.62
N ASP A 101 -28.26 -24.14 -11.25
CA ASP A 101 -28.63 -23.35 -12.41
C ASP A 101 -27.41 -23.03 -13.29
N ARG A 102 -27.07 -23.88 -14.19
CA ARG A 102 -25.89 -23.74 -15.10
C ARG A 102 -26.06 -22.64 -16.16
N LYS A 103 -26.56 -21.45 -15.80
CA LYS A 103 -26.75 -20.35 -16.75
C LYS A 103 -25.44 -19.65 -17.07
N LEU A 104 -25.14 -19.48 -18.36
CA LEU A 104 -23.97 -18.75 -18.84
C LEU A 104 -23.87 -17.34 -18.24
N LEU A 105 -25.00 -16.61 -18.19
CA LEU A 105 -25.04 -15.24 -17.64
C LEU A 105 -24.65 -15.18 -16.17
N ALA A 106 -24.99 -16.19 -15.36
CA ALA A 106 -24.57 -16.25 -13.96
C ALA A 106 -23.06 -16.37 -13.84
N LEU A 107 -22.43 -17.21 -14.69
CA LEU A 107 -20.98 -17.40 -14.70
C LEU A 107 -20.24 -16.14 -15.17
N VAL A 108 -20.75 -15.46 -16.20
CA VAL A 108 -20.21 -14.19 -16.71
C VAL A 108 -20.29 -13.10 -15.65
N ASN A 109 -21.47 -12.95 -15.01
CA ASN A 109 -21.67 -11.94 -13.97
C ASN A 109 -20.75 -12.19 -12.76
N ALA A 110 -20.60 -13.43 -12.33
CA ALA A 110 -19.73 -13.78 -11.20
C ALA A 110 -18.24 -13.56 -11.53
N ALA A 111 -17.79 -13.91 -12.74
CA ALA A 111 -16.44 -13.62 -13.21
C ALA A 111 -16.16 -12.10 -13.23
N ALA A 112 -17.08 -11.32 -13.80
CA ALA A 112 -16.97 -9.87 -13.86
C ALA A 112 -17.01 -9.21 -12.47
N ALA A 113 -17.85 -9.70 -11.55
CA ALA A 113 -17.91 -9.19 -10.16
C ALA A 113 -16.60 -9.43 -9.42
N ASN A 114 -15.98 -10.60 -9.58
CA ASN A 114 -14.67 -10.89 -9.00
C ASN A 114 -13.56 -10.05 -9.65
N LEU A 115 -13.61 -9.83 -10.96
CA LEU A 115 -12.69 -8.94 -11.65
C LEU A 115 -12.83 -7.49 -11.17
N LEU A 116 -14.07 -7.02 -10.92
CA LEU A 116 -14.34 -5.72 -10.31
C LEU A 116 -13.70 -5.60 -8.93
N ALA A 117 -13.97 -6.54 -8.02
CA ALA A 117 -13.39 -6.53 -6.68
C ALA A 117 -11.85 -6.61 -6.71
N CYS A 118 -11.29 -7.42 -7.62
CA CYS A 118 -9.86 -7.51 -7.87
C CYS A 118 -9.26 -6.16 -8.32
N GLY A 119 -9.88 -5.49 -9.29
CA GLY A 119 -9.44 -4.19 -9.81
C GLY A 119 -9.57 -3.06 -8.78
N LEU A 120 -10.70 -2.98 -8.09
CA LEU A 120 -10.95 -1.97 -7.05
C LEU A 120 -9.99 -2.09 -5.87
N ALA A 121 -9.58 -3.30 -5.49
CA ALA A 121 -8.60 -3.52 -4.44
C ALA A 121 -7.20 -2.94 -4.77
N ARG A 122 -6.95 -2.51 -6.00
CA ARG A 122 -5.69 -1.84 -6.43
C ARG A 122 -5.89 -0.39 -6.85
N GLN A 123 -7.13 0.09 -6.89
CA GLN A 123 -7.43 1.45 -7.30
C GLN A 123 -7.08 2.44 -6.16
N PRO A 124 -6.20 3.46 -6.40
CA PRO A 124 -5.68 4.33 -5.36
C PRO A 124 -6.72 5.05 -4.50
N LEU A 125 -7.84 5.51 -5.08
CA LEU A 125 -8.89 6.19 -4.32
C LEU A 125 -9.63 5.20 -3.40
N VAL A 126 -9.91 3.99 -3.89
CA VAL A 126 -10.55 2.93 -3.11
C VAL A 126 -9.65 2.52 -1.94
N VAL A 127 -8.35 2.31 -2.21
CA VAL A 127 -7.36 2.00 -1.16
C VAL A 127 -7.31 3.11 -0.11
N ASN A 128 -7.23 4.37 -0.54
CA ASN A 128 -7.24 5.51 0.39
C ASN A 128 -8.52 5.56 1.22
N THR A 129 -9.69 5.33 0.61
CA THR A 129 -10.96 5.28 1.33
C THR A 129 -10.99 4.18 2.37
N ILE A 130 -10.53 2.97 2.02
CA ILE A 130 -10.45 1.84 2.96
C ILE A 130 -9.55 2.20 4.15
N PHE A 131 -8.35 2.76 3.89
CA PHE A 131 -7.44 3.16 4.96
C PHE A 131 -8.04 4.24 5.86
N VAL A 132 -8.61 5.30 5.28
CA VAL A 132 -9.22 6.40 6.05
C VAL A 132 -10.37 5.88 6.88
N THR A 133 -11.30 5.10 6.30
CA THR A 133 -12.48 4.58 7.00
C THR A 133 -12.08 3.62 8.13
N VAL A 134 -11.23 2.64 7.85
CA VAL A 134 -10.85 1.64 8.85
C VAL A 134 -9.97 2.24 9.96
N CYS A 135 -9.08 3.18 9.63
CA CYS A 135 -8.20 3.84 10.61
C CYS A 135 -8.83 5.08 11.27
N SER A 136 -10.11 5.40 11.00
CA SER A 136 -10.85 6.45 11.72
C SER A 136 -11.29 6.02 13.12
N ILE A 137 -11.11 4.78 13.49
CA ILE A 137 -11.40 4.26 14.84
C ILE A 137 -10.72 5.13 15.89
N PRO A 138 -11.46 5.67 16.86
CA PRO A 138 -10.89 6.56 17.88
C PRO A 138 -9.91 5.78 18.78
N ARG A 139 -8.85 6.47 19.22
CA ARG A 139 -7.84 5.88 20.13
C ARG A 139 -8.37 5.51 21.50
N SER A 140 -9.59 5.94 21.86
CA SER A 140 -10.33 5.52 23.05
C SER A 140 -11.00 4.14 22.88
N ALA A 141 -11.18 3.66 21.65
CA ALA A 141 -11.75 2.35 21.40
C ALA A 141 -10.90 1.21 22.01
N PRO A 142 -11.49 0.06 22.33
CA PRO A 142 -10.78 -1.08 22.89
C PRO A 142 -9.56 -1.48 22.02
N LEU A 143 -8.45 -1.81 22.66
CA LEU A 143 -7.18 -2.08 21.97
C LEU A 143 -7.28 -3.25 20.97
N TRP A 144 -8.09 -4.28 21.31
CA TRP A 144 -8.27 -5.42 20.39
C TRP A 144 -8.91 -4.98 19.06
N LEU A 145 -9.87 -4.05 19.09
CA LEU A 145 -10.53 -3.53 17.89
C LEU A 145 -9.55 -2.69 17.04
N ARG A 146 -8.75 -1.85 17.71
CA ARG A 146 -7.69 -1.07 17.04
C ARG A 146 -6.62 -1.96 16.42
N ARG A 147 -6.30 -3.11 17.06
CA ARG A 147 -5.39 -4.13 16.51
C ARG A 147 -5.97 -4.84 15.28
N VAL A 148 -7.28 -5.05 15.21
CA VAL A 148 -7.94 -5.57 14.00
C VAL A 148 -7.87 -4.53 12.88
N ALA A 149 -8.23 -3.27 13.16
CA ALA A 149 -8.21 -2.19 12.19
C ALA A 149 -6.81 -1.93 11.61
N SER A 150 -5.77 -1.97 12.44
CA SER A 150 -4.39 -1.76 11.97
C SER A 150 -3.92 -2.79 10.93
N LYS A 151 -4.63 -3.91 10.76
CA LYS A 151 -4.33 -4.94 9.77
C LYS A 151 -4.93 -4.65 8.38
N VAL A 152 -5.51 -3.48 8.19
CA VAL A 152 -6.09 -3.03 6.91
C VAL A 152 -5.15 -3.15 5.72
N TYR A 153 -3.85 -2.98 5.91
CA TYR A 153 -2.84 -3.04 4.84
C TYR A 153 -2.69 -4.44 4.21
N HIS A 154 -3.40 -5.46 4.72
CA HIS A 154 -3.44 -6.81 4.13
C HIS A 154 -4.48 -6.95 3.01
N TYR A 155 -5.15 -5.87 2.61
CA TYR A 155 -6.20 -5.85 1.58
C TYR A 155 -5.78 -6.49 0.25
N GLY A 156 -4.48 -6.59 -0.04
CA GLY A 156 -3.96 -7.31 -1.20
C GLY A 156 -4.41 -8.77 -1.29
N GLY A 157 -4.76 -9.41 -0.15
CA GLY A 157 -5.36 -10.75 -0.12
C GLY A 157 -6.71 -10.83 -0.83
N VAL A 158 -7.49 -9.74 -0.82
CA VAL A 158 -8.76 -9.64 -1.58
C VAL A 158 -8.47 -9.58 -3.08
N HIS A 159 -7.49 -8.76 -3.51
CA HIS A 159 -7.06 -8.71 -4.92
C HIS A 159 -6.72 -10.10 -5.46
N SER A 160 -5.83 -10.79 -4.78
CA SER A 160 -5.39 -12.12 -5.22
C SER A 160 -6.49 -13.18 -5.12
N GLY A 161 -7.31 -13.14 -4.06
CA GLY A 161 -8.43 -14.05 -3.89
C GLY A 161 -9.48 -13.90 -4.98
N CYS A 162 -9.89 -12.66 -5.27
CA CYS A 162 -10.83 -12.37 -6.34
C CYS A 162 -10.24 -12.63 -7.73
N GLY A 163 -8.93 -12.39 -7.95
CA GLY A 163 -8.28 -12.71 -9.21
C GLY A 163 -8.31 -14.20 -9.53
N VAL A 164 -7.99 -15.06 -8.55
CA VAL A 164 -8.08 -16.52 -8.71
C VAL A 164 -9.54 -16.97 -8.83
N ALA A 165 -10.45 -16.39 -8.04
CA ALA A 165 -11.87 -16.71 -8.15
C ALA A 165 -12.44 -16.33 -9.53
N SER A 166 -12.05 -15.18 -10.09
CA SER A 166 -12.44 -14.77 -11.44
C SER A 166 -12.03 -15.80 -12.48
N LEU A 167 -10.81 -16.38 -12.40
CA LEU A 167 -10.39 -17.48 -13.28
C LEU A 167 -11.28 -18.72 -13.12
N ILE A 168 -11.64 -19.09 -11.88
CA ILE A 168 -12.50 -20.27 -11.66
C ILE A 168 -13.90 -20.08 -12.27
N TRP A 169 -14.51 -18.92 -12.05
CA TRP A 169 -15.78 -18.56 -12.67
C TRP A 169 -15.67 -18.54 -14.20
N TYR A 170 -14.55 -18.04 -14.71
CA TYR A 170 -14.28 -18.01 -16.13
C TYR A 170 -14.09 -19.42 -16.71
N LEU A 171 -13.42 -20.33 -16.01
CA LEU A 171 -13.32 -21.73 -16.40
C LEU A 171 -14.71 -22.42 -16.47
N GLY A 172 -15.58 -22.09 -15.52
CA GLY A 172 -16.99 -22.53 -15.57
C GLY A 172 -17.71 -22.03 -16.84
N PHE A 173 -17.52 -20.74 -17.16
CA PHE A 173 -18.05 -20.14 -18.40
C PHE A 173 -17.47 -20.83 -19.64
N VAL A 174 -16.16 -21.00 -19.71
CA VAL A 174 -15.48 -21.69 -20.82
C VAL A 174 -16.06 -23.11 -21.02
N GLY A 175 -16.20 -23.87 -19.94
CA GLY A 175 -16.74 -25.23 -20.00
C GLY A 175 -18.19 -25.27 -20.51
N GLN A 176 -19.05 -24.39 -19.98
CA GLN A 176 -20.47 -24.35 -20.38
C GLN A 176 -20.63 -23.81 -21.81
N PHE A 177 -19.92 -22.72 -22.17
CA PHE A 177 -19.97 -22.15 -23.50
C PHE A 177 -19.41 -23.11 -24.56
N SER A 178 -18.29 -23.79 -24.27
CA SER A 178 -17.72 -24.84 -25.17
C SER A 178 -18.70 -25.98 -25.39
N ARG A 179 -19.41 -26.39 -24.34
CA ARG A 179 -20.45 -27.42 -24.46
C ARG A 179 -21.58 -26.97 -25.38
N GLU A 180 -22.10 -25.75 -25.22
CA GLU A 180 -23.17 -25.20 -26.05
C GLU A 180 -22.74 -24.99 -27.49
N TYR A 181 -21.48 -24.64 -27.72
CA TYR A 181 -20.94 -24.40 -29.05
C TYR A 181 -20.67 -25.72 -29.82
N TRP A 182 -19.95 -26.66 -29.20
CA TRP A 182 -19.51 -27.89 -29.86
C TRP A 182 -20.57 -29.00 -29.85
N PHE A 183 -21.50 -29.01 -28.90
CA PHE A 183 -22.53 -30.02 -28.71
C PHE A 183 -23.90 -29.35 -28.48
N PRO A 184 -24.39 -28.53 -29.42
CA PRO A 184 -25.65 -27.82 -29.27
C PRO A 184 -26.83 -28.81 -29.28
N ALA A 185 -27.77 -28.62 -28.35
CA ALA A 185 -28.96 -29.47 -28.23
C ALA A 185 -29.84 -29.45 -29.49
N GLY A 186 -29.84 -28.33 -30.25
CA GLY A 186 -30.58 -28.15 -31.50
C GLY A 186 -29.79 -28.49 -32.77
N GLY A 187 -28.60 -29.11 -32.67
CA GLY A 187 -27.73 -29.45 -33.78
C GLY A 187 -26.94 -28.30 -34.42
N VAL A 188 -27.34 -27.07 -34.19
CA VAL A 188 -26.63 -25.86 -34.66
C VAL A 188 -26.38 -24.92 -33.50
N SER A 189 -25.15 -24.43 -33.37
CA SER A 189 -24.82 -23.45 -32.34
C SER A 189 -25.43 -22.08 -32.69
N PRO A 190 -26.02 -21.37 -31.73
CA PRO A 190 -26.46 -20.00 -31.91
C PRO A 190 -25.28 -18.99 -31.99
N PHE A 191 -24.06 -19.42 -31.64
CA PHE A 191 -22.87 -18.59 -31.57
C PHE A 191 -21.93 -18.83 -32.75
N SER A 192 -21.29 -17.74 -33.21
CA SER A 192 -20.23 -17.80 -34.22
C SER A 192 -18.89 -18.29 -33.63
N VAL A 193 -17.88 -18.42 -34.47
CA VAL A 193 -16.53 -18.82 -34.04
C VAL A 193 -15.79 -17.70 -33.29
N ALA A 194 -16.18 -16.45 -33.48
CA ALA A 194 -15.48 -15.28 -32.91
C ALA A 194 -15.46 -15.27 -31.38
N PRO A 195 -16.58 -15.40 -30.64
CA PRO A 195 -16.55 -15.49 -29.18
C PRO A 195 -15.77 -16.70 -28.68
N VAL A 196 -15.74 -17.82 -29.42
CA VAL A 196 -14.97 -19.03 -29.06
C VAL A 196 -13.47 -18.75 -29.06
N ILE A 197 -12.96 -18.09 -30.10
CA ILE A 197 -11.54 -17.73 -30.21
C ILE A 197 -11.17 -16.73 -29.09
N LEU A 198 -11.97 -15.70 -28.89
CA LEU A 198 -11.74 -14.70 -27.83
C LEU A 198 -11.73 -15.36 -26.45
N MET A 199 -12.67 -16.26 -26.20
CA MET A 199 -12.79 -16.99 -24.94
C MET A 199 -11.51 -17.79 -24.62
N TYR A 200 -11.02 -18.57 -25.56
CA TYR A 200 -9.80 -19.38 -25.33
C TYR A 200 -8.55 -18.49 -25.23
N LEU A 201 -8.46 -17.40 -26.01
CA LEU A 201 -7.36 -16.44 -25.90
C LEU A 201 -7.31 -15.80 -24.51
N ILE A 202 -8.45 -15.36 -23.98
CA ILE A 202 -8.55 -14.80 -22.62
C ILE A 202 -8.14 -15.85 -21.59
N LEU A 203 -8.56 -17.12 -21.76
CA LEU A 203 -8.18 -18.18 -20.85
C LEU A 203 -6.68 -18.36 -20.76
N VAL A 204 -5.99 -18.42 -21.92
CA VAL A 204 -4.52 -18.55 -21.97
C VAL A 204 -3.84 -17.38 -21.27
N LEU A 205 -4.31 -16.15 -21.50
CA LEU A 205 -3.76 -14.95 -20.84
C LEU A 205 -4.01 -14.94 -19.34
N LEU A 206 -5.19 -15.33 -18.87
CA LEU A 206 -5.49 -15.44 -17.43
C LEU A 206 -4.61 -16.48 -16.74
N LEU A 207 -4.41 -17.65 -17.38
CA LEU A 207 -3.50 -18.68 -16.87
C LEU A 207 -2.06 -18.16 -16.79
N ALA A 208 -1.58 -17.44 -17.82
CA ALA A 208 -0.26 -16.84 -17.83
C ALA A 208 -0.11 -15.80 -16.69
N ILE A 209 -1.11 -14.93 -16.48
CA ILE A 209 -1.11 -13.93 -15.39
C ILE A 209 -0.98 -14.61 -14.02
N ILE A 210 -1.73 -15.67 -13.77
CA ILE A 210 -1.70 -16.38 -12.48
C ILE A 210 -0.39 -17.15 -12.31
N LEU A 211 0.14 -17.73 -13.36
CA LEU A 211 1.41 -18.45 -13.32
C LEU A 211 2.58 -17.51 -12.94
N VAL A 212 2.68 -16.34 -13.57
CA VAL A 212 3.73 -15.37 -13.24
C VAL A 212 3.51 -14.70 -11.87
N ALA A 213 2.26 -14.66 -11.37
CA ALA A 213 1.95 -14.16 -10.04
C ALA A 213 2.31 -15.14 -8.91
N TYR A 214 2.72 -16.36 -9.23
CA TYR A 214 3.14 -17.33 -8.21
C TYR A 214 4.28 -16.77 -7.34
N PRO A 215 4.19 -16.82 -6.00
CA PRO A 215 5.09 -16.08 -5.10
C PRO A 215 6.58 -16.32 -5.34
N ALA A 216 7.00 -17.55 -5.61
CA ALA A 216 8.41 -17.85 -5.85
C ALA A 216 8.93 -17.22 -7.17
N PHE A 217 8.11 -17.25 -8.23
CA PHE A 217 8.46 -16.61 -9.51
C PHE A 217 8.53 -15.08 -9.33
N ARG A 218 7.50 -14.48 -8.73
CA ARG A 218 7.42 -13.04 -8.50
C ARG A 218 8.60 -12.50 -7.66
N MET A 219 9.02 -13.23 -6.62
CA MET A 219 10.17 -12.84 -5.80
C MET A 219 11.50 -12.91 -6.56
N LYS A 220 11.65 -13.88 -7.47
CA LYS A 220 12.88 -14.09 -8.22
C LYS A 220 12.98 -13.23 -9.49
N MET A 221 11.84 -13.01 -10.15
CA MET A 221 11.72 -12.37 -11.46
C MET A 221 10.73 -11.22 -11.42
N HIS A 222 10.93 -10.29 -10.46
CA HIS A 222 9.98 -9.22 -10.16
C HIS A 222 9.60 -8.36 -11.37
N ASP A 223 10.57 -7.95 -12.19
CA ASP A 223 10.34 -7.04 -13.32
C ASP A 223 9.53 -7.73 -14.42
N TYR A 224 9.83 -9.01 -14.70
CA TYR A 224 9.04 -9.82 -15.64
C TYR A 224 7.62 -10.03 -15.13
N PHE A 225 7.45 -10.28 -13.82
CA PHE A 225 6.13 -10.37 -13.22
C PHE A 225 5.37 -9.05 -13.40
N GLU A 226 5.96 -7.91 -13.04
CA GLU A 226 5.28 -6.61 -13.12
C GLU A 226 4.87 -6.30 -14.56
N LEU A 227 5.77 -6.48 -15.52
CA LEU A 227 5.53 -6.20 -16.93
C LEU A 227 4.43 -7.11 -17.49
N THR A 228 4.58 -8.42 -17.34
CA THR A 228 3.61 -9.41 -17.86
C THR A 228 2.25 -9.20 -17.19
N HIS A 229 2.19 -9.11 -15.89
CA HIS A 229 0.94 -8.95 -15.15
C HIS A 229 0.19 -7.68 -15.56
N ARG A 230 0.91 -6.56 -15.69
CA ARG A 230 0.33 -5.27 -16.07
C ARG A 230 -0.22 -5.27 -17.49
N PHE A 231 0.60 -5.63 -18.49
CA PHE A 231 0.18 -5.56 -19.89
C PHE A 231 -0.81 -6.65 -20.26
N SER A 232 -0.60 -7.90 -19.79
CA SER A 232 -1.58 -8.95 -19.99
C SER A 232 -2.90 -8.65 -19.27
N GLY A 233 -2.83 -8.03 -18.09
CA GLY A 233 -4.03 -7.60 -17.36
C GLY A 233 -4.85 -6.57 -18.13
N TRP A 234 -4.21 -5.58 -18.76
CA TRP A 234 -4.91 -4.60 -19.61
C TRP A 234 -5.49 -5.25 -20.85
N LEU A 235 -4.72 -6.13 -21.51
CA LEU A 235 -5.17 -6.85 -22.68
C LEU A 235 -6.38 -7.75 -22.36
N VAL A 236 -6.33 -8.48 -21.24
CA VAL A 236 -7.44 -9.33 -20.78
C VAL A 236 -8.71 -8.51 -20.56
N VAL A 237 -8.62 -7.35 -19.88
CA VAL A 237 -9.80 -6.50 -19.67
C VAL A 237 -10.36 -5.97 -21.00
N ALA A 238 -9.50 -5.54 -21.92
CA ALA A 238 -9.94 -5.12 -23.26
C ALA A 238 -10.62 -6.26 -24.02
N LEU A 239 -10.05 -7.46 -24.01
CA LEU A 239 -10.63 -8.63 -24.65
C LEU A 239 -11.94 -9.07 -23.96
N PHE A 240 -12.07 -8.94 -22.65
CA PHE A 240 -13.34 -9.17 -21.96
C PHE A 240 -14.45 -8.24 -22.44
N VAL A 241 -14.13 -6.96 -22.63
CA VAL A 241 -15.09 -5.98 -23.18
C VAL A 241 -15.49 -6.38 -24.59
N ILE A 242 -14.54 -6.75 -25.46
CA ILE A 242 -14.81 -7.20 -26.83
C ILE A 242 -15.64 -8.48 -26.81
N LEU A 243 -15.25 -9.49 -26.03
CA LEU A 243 -16.00 -10.76 -25.90
C LEU A 243 -17.43 -10.48 -25.42
N LEU A 244 -17.59 -9.61 -24.43
CA LEU A 244 -18.91 -9.26 -23.92
C LEU A 244 -19.80 -8.64 -25.00
N MET A 245 -19.26 -7.73 -25.81
CA MET A 245 -20.01 -7.07 -26.90
C MET A 245 -20.43 -8.07 -27.97
N VAL A 246 -19.52 -8.95 -28.41
CA VAL A 246 -19.82 -9.96 -29.41
C VAL A 246 -20.83 -10.99 -28.88
N PHE A 247 -20.63 -11.45 -27.63
CA PHE A 247 -21.55 -12.38 -26.97
C PHE A 247 -22.96 -11.81 -26.82
N VAL A 248 -23.06 -10.54 -26.38
CA VAL A 248 -24.37 -9.87 -26.21
C VAL A 248 -25.08 -9.66 -27.53
N ASP A 249 -24.36 -9.31 -28.60
CA ASP A 249 -24.96 -9.15 -29.95
C ASP A 249 -25.60 -10.46 -30.41
N GLU A 250 -24.87 -11.57 -30.33
CA GLU A 250 -25.36 -12.88 -30.73
C GLU A 250 -26.47 -13.42 -29.81
N ALA A 251 -26.33 -13.24 -28.48
CA ALA A 251 -27.33 -13.68 -27.51
C ALA A 251 -28.64 -12.89 -27.63
N ALA A 252 -28.55 -11.58 -27.82
CA ALA A 252 -29.71 -10.71 -28.01
C ALA A 252 -30.45 -11.04 -29.32
N ALA A 253 -29.71 -11.33 -30.40
CA ALA A 253 -30.27 -11.78 -31.66
C ALA A 253 -31.03 -13.12 -31.51
N ALA A 254 -30.44 -14.07 -30.74
CA ALA A 254 -31.08 -15.37 -30.49
C ALA A 254 -32.37 -15.25 -29.63
N GLU A 255 -32.42 -14.27 -28.71
CA GLU A 255 -33.60 -14.01 -27.88
C GLU A 255 -34.63 -13.05 -28.54
N GLY A 256 -34.29 -12.46 -29.70
CA GLY A 256 -35.13 -11.47 -30.36
C GLY A 256 -35.25 -10.16 -29.60
N THR A 257 -34.27 -9.84 -28.72
CA THR A 257 -34.25 -8.61 -27.91
C THR A 257 -33.27 -7.58 -28.51
N PRO A 258 -33.52 -6.25 -28.35
CA PRO A 258 -32.54 -5.25 -28.78
C PRO A 258 -31.25 -5.37 -27.97
N MET A 259 -30.08 -5.40 -28.66
CA MET A 259 -28.75 -5.51 -28.05
C MET A 259 -28.52 -4.49 -26.93
N GLY A 260 -28.91 -3.24 -27.12
CA GLY A 260 -28.75 -2.17 -26.13
C GLY A 260 -29.50 -2.47 -24.82
N ARG A 261 -30.73 -3.00 -24.92
CA ARG A 261 -31.51 -3.40 -23.75
C ARG A 261 -30.87 -4.56 -23.01
N PHE A 262 -30.50 -5.61 -23.74
CA PHE A 262 -29.80 -6.78 -23.18
C PHE A 262 -28.52 -6.35 -22.43
N LEU A 263 -27.73 -5.45 -23.03
CA LEU A 263 -26.46 -4.98 -22.48
C LEU A 263 -26.65 -4.22 -21.15
N ILE A 264 -27.59 -3.25 -21.10
CA ILE A 264 -27.79 -2.45 -19.88
C ILE A 264 -28.42 -3.23 -18.73
N GLU A 265 -29.18 -4.29 -19.03
CA GLU A 265 -29.76 -5.22 -18.06
C GLU A 265 -28.71 -6.22 -17.52
N LEU A 266 -27.53 -6.35 -18.17
CA LEU A 266 -26.49 -7.28 -17.79
C LEU A 266 -25.51 -6.68 -16.76
N PRO A 267 -25.47 -7.15 -15.50
CA PRO A 267 -24.55 -6.60 -14.47
C PRO A 267 -23.07 -6.63 -14.87
N ALA A 268 -22.63 -7.66 -15.60
CA ALA A 268 -21.25 -7.81 -16.06
C ALA A 268 -20.78 -6.60 -16.90
N PHE A 269 -21.66 -5.99 -17.68
CA PHE A 269 -21.34 -4.78 -18.46
C PHE A 269 -20.91 -3.64 -17.53
N TRP A 270 -21.72 -3.33 -16.52
CA TRP A 270 -21.42 -2.25 -15.57
C TRP A 270 -20.17 -2.55 -14.74
N PHE A 271 -20.00 -3.80 -14.33
CA PHE A 271 -18.80 -4.22 -13.60
C PHE A 271 -17.54 -4.00 -14.42
N LEU A 272 -17.54 -4.40 -15.69
CA LEU A 272 -16.39 -4.21 -16.58
C LEU A 272 -16.15 -2.71 -16.89
N MET A 273 -17.19 -1.90 -17.05
CA MET A 273 -17.03 -0.46 -17.23
C MET A 273 -16.35 0.19 -16.04
N VAL A 274 -16.74 -0.17 -14.81
CA VAL A 274 -16.08 0.31 -13.58
C VAL A 274 -14.62 -0.16 -13.51
N VAL A 275 -14.33 -1.41 -13.93
CA VAL A 275 -12.94 -1.92 -14.00
C VAL A 275 -12.11 -1.08 -14.97
N VAL A 276 -12.63 -0.79 -16.15
CA VAL A 276 -11.95 0.06 -17.17
C VAL A 276 -11.64 1.43 -16.57
N VAL A 277 -12.64 2.08 -15.95
CA VAL A 277 -12.47 3.39 -15.30
C VAL A 277 -11.40 3.29 -14.17
N ALA A 278 -11.44 2.24 -13.36
CA ALA A 278 -10.48 2.03 -12.27
C ALA A 278 -9.04 1.90 -12.78
N ILE A 279 -8.84 1.23 -13.92
CA ILE A 279 -7.52 1.08 -14.56
C ILE A 279 -7.05 2.39 -15.19
N VAL A 280 -7.94 3.09 -15.89
CA VAL A 280 -7.61 4.32 -16.65
C VAL A 280 -7.36 5.52 -15.73
N HIS A 281 -8.12 5.64 -14.63
CA HIS A 281 -8.06 6.80 -13.74
C HIS A 281 -6.65 7.22 -13.29
N PRO A 282 -5.76 6.33 -12.82
CA PRO A 282 -4.41 6.72 -12.44
C PRO A 282 -3.58 7.28 -13.62
N TRP A 283 -3.88 6.86 -14.85
CA TRP A 283 -3.21 7.28 -16.07
C TRP A 283 -3.71 8.63 -16.59
N VAL A 284 -4.96 8.97 -16.37
CA VAL A 284 -5.47 10.33 -16.60
C VAL A 284 -4.73 11.35 -15.73
N LEU A 285 -4.28 10.93 -14.56
CA LEU A 285 -3.49 11.74 -13.64
C LEU A 285 -1.96 11.60 -13.83
N LEU A 286 -1.54 11.05 -14.97
CA LEU A 286 -0.13 10.93 -15.32
C LEU A 286 0.48 12.32 -15.56
N ARG A 287 1.56 12.63 -14.86
CA ARG A 287 2.27 13.93 -15.00
C ARG A 287 3.78 13.75 -14.89
N LYS A 288 4.50 14.47 -15.72
CA LYS A 288 5.94 14.68 -15.56
C LYS A 288 6.15 15.83 -14.59
N VAL A 289 6.76 15.57 -13.43
CA VAL A 289 6.95 16.55 -12.36
C VAL A 289 8.42 16.89 -12.21
N LYS A 290 8.70 18.17 -11.95
CA LYS A 290 10.04 18.63 -11.61
C LYS A 290 10.40 18.14 -10.21
N VAL A 291 11.62 17.65 -10.05
CA VAL A 291 12.19 17.22 -8.78
C VAL A 291 13.56 17.84 -8.58
N THR A 292 13.90 18.14 -7.34
CA THR A 292 15.24 18.62 -6.98
C THR A 292 15.94 17.50 -6.23
N PRO A 293 16.97 16.86 -6.83
CA PRO A 293 17.71 15.80 -6.16
C PRO A 293 18.73 16.39 -5.20
N GLU A 294 18.78 15.85 -3.99
CA GLU A 294 19.79 16.10 -2.97
C GLU A 294 20.55 14.79 -2.72
N LYS A 295 21.79 14.70 -3.24
CA LYS A 295 22.63 13.52 -3.06
C LYS A 295 23.18 13.48 -1.64
N LEU A 296 22.74 12.52 -0.84
CA LEU A 296 23.18 12.34 0.54
C LEU A 296 24.46 11.52 0.62
N SER A 297 24.58 10.47 -0.23
CA SER A 297 25.72 9.57 -0.29
C SER A 297 25.68 8.72 -1.57
N PRO A 298 26.68 7.84 -1.81
CA PRO A 298 26.58 6.82 -2.87
C PRO A 298 25.44 5.82 -2.68
N HIS A 299 24.77 5.82 -1.51
CA HIS A 299 23.71 4.88 -1.15
C HIS A 299 22.32 5.51 -1.04
N ALA A 300 22.20 6.84 -1.04
CA ALA A 300 20.93 7.52 -0.85
C ALA A 300 20.85 8.88 -1.56
N VAL A 301 19.68 9.17 -2.11
CA VAL A 301 19.30 10.47 -2.65
C VAL A 301 17.92 10.85 -2.10
N ARG A 302 17.76 12.11 -1.72
CA ARG A 302 16.47 12.69 -1.35
C ARG A 302 15.95 13.47 -2.55
N LEU A 303 14.71 13.22 -2.94
CA LEU A 303 14.03 13.97 -3.99
C LEU A 303 13.01 14.92 -3.36
N HIS A 304 13.12 16.20 -3.70
CA HIS A 304 12.21 17.26 -3.26
C HIS A 304 11.17 17.55 -4.34
N PHE A 305 9.91 17.69 -3.93
CA PHE A 305 8.75 17.95 -4.79
C PHE A 305 8.08 19.24 -4.33
N THR A 306 7.90 20.18 -5.24
CA THR A 306 7.28 21.50 -4.97
C THR A 306 5.85 21.62 -5.47
N HIS A 307 5.31 20.57 -6.08
CA HIS A 307 3.99 20.61 -6.74
C HIS A 307 2.81 20.25 -5.81
N GLY A 308 3.04 20.16 -4.51
CA GLY A 308 1.99 19.86 -3.52
C GLY A 308 2.55 19.47 -2.18
N THR A 309 1.66 19.08 -1.29
CA THR A 309 1.96 18.65 0.09
C THR A 309 1.67 17.17 0.28
N THR A 310 2.13 16.62 1.39
CA THR A 310 1.83 15.25 1.82
C THR A 310 1.30 15.24 3.24
N THR A 311 0.69 14.11 3.60
CA THR A 311 0.22 13.82 4.96
C THR A 311 0.78 12.50 5.44
N PHE A 312 0.63 12.23 6.73
CA PHE A 312 1.10 11.03 7.39
C PHE A 312 0.77 9.74 6.61
N GLY A 313 1.80 8.92 6.43
CA GLY A 313 1.68 7.57 5.87
C GLY A 313 1.39 7.48 4.38
N LYS A 314 1.49 8.59 3.62
CA LYS A 314 1.33 8.56 2.16
C LYS A 314 2.63 8.24 1.43
N GLY A 315 2.46 7.71 0.23
CA GLY A 315 3.54 7.43 -0.72
C GLY A 315 3.19 7.91 -2.13
N ILE A 316 4.22 8.10 -2.93
CA ILE A 316 4.15 8.49 -4.34
C ILE A 316 4.65 7.36 -5.23
N GLN A 317 3.99 7.18 -6.37
CA GLN A 317 4.44 6.26 -7.44
C GLN A 317 5.28 7.04 -8.44
N LEU A 318 6.52 6.60 -8.66
CA LEU A 318 7.49 7.25 -9.55
C LEU A 318 8.00 6.29 -10.61
N ALA A 319 8.21 6.82 -11.83
CA ALA A 319 8.88 6.12 -12.92
C ALA A 319 9.78 7.08 -13.70
N LYS A 320 10.83 6.55 -14.35
CA LYS A 320 11.65 7.30 -15.31
C LYS A 320 10.92 7.51 -16.64
N HIS A 321 10.15 6.51 -17.06
CA HIS A 321 9.32 6.55 -18.25
C HIS A 321 7.94 5.91 -17.96
N PRO A 322 6.81 6.42 -18.51
CA PRO A 322 5.46 5.97 -18.18
C PRO A 322 5.20 4.46 -18.34
N LEU A 323 5.77 3.84 -19.37
CA LEU A 323 5.56 2.43 -19.68
C LEU A 323 6.57 1.48 -19.02
N GLN A 324 7.58 2.04 -18.31
CA GLN A 324 8.58 1.27 -17.56
C GLN A 324 8.11 0.99 -16.12
N ASP A 325 9.04 0.56 -15.27
CA ASP A 325 8.82 0.17 -13.90
C ASP A 325 8.36 1.34 -13.03
N TRP A 326 7.38 1.08 -12.19
CA TRP A 326 6.83 2.04 -11.23
C TRP A 326 7.22 1.65 -9.81
N HIS A 327 7.87 2.57 -9.10
CA HIS A 327 8.32 2.36 -7.74
C HIS A 327 7.60 3.28 -6.76
N GLY A 328 7.15 2.71 -5.64
CA GLY A 328 6.48 3.42 -4.56
C GLY A 328 7.49 3.90 -3.50
N PHE A 329 7.45 5.20 -3.18
CA PHE A 329 8.25 5.78 -2.10
C PHE A 329 7.37 6.50 -1.11
N ALA A 330 7.62 6.28 0.19
CA ALA A 330 6.96 7.03 1.22
C ALA A 330 7.36 8.51 1.16
N THR A 331 6.40 9.38 1.38
CA THR A 331 6.60 10.83 1.35
C THR A 331 6.57 11.41 2.76
N PHE A 332 7.32 12.49 2.97
CA PHE A 332 7.33 13.24 4.22
C PHE A 332 7.40 14.76 3.93
N PRO A 333 6.76 15.60 4.77
CA PRO A 333 6.69 17.03 4.53
C PRO A 333 8.07 17.69 4.70
N ASN A 334 8.32 18.71 3.90
CA ASN A 334 9.44 19.61 4.12
C ASN A 334 9.11 20.66 5.21
N PRO A 335 10.12 21.33 5.80
CA PRO A 335 9.89 22.33 6.82
C PRO A 335 9.03 23.53 6.40
N ASP A 336 8.94 23.80 5.09
CA ASP A 336 8.14 24.88 4.52
C ASP A 336 6.61 24.63 4.59
N GLY A 337 6.19 23.41 4.93
CA GLY A 337 4.79 22.99 4.98
C GLY A 337 4.06 23.02 3.62
N LYS A 338 4.72 23.41 2.54
CA LYS A 338 4.15 23.58 1.20
C LYS A 338 4.68 22.57 0.19
N SER A 339 5.73 21.88 0.53
CA SER A 339 6.41 20.88 -0.30
C SER A 339 6.64 19.57 0.46
N PHE A 340 7.06 18.54 -0.25
CA PHE A 340 7.37 17.25 0.36
C PHE A 340 8.60 16.60 -0.29
N SER A 341 9.13 15.59 0.37
CA SER A 341 10.26 14.81 -0.11
C SER A 341 9.98 13.31 -0.03
N CYS A 342 10.77 12.54 -0.76
CA CYS A 342 10.95 11.11 -0.51
C CYS A 342 12.45 10.77 -0.45
N LEU A 343 12.78 9.68 0.24
CA LEU A 343 14.14 9.15 0.35
C LEU A 343 14.26 7.89 -0.50
N ILE A 344 15.14 7.91 -1.49
CA ILE A 344 15.47 6.76 -2.33
C ILE A 344 16.81 6.21 -1.87
N SER A 345 16.81 4.95 -1.44
CA SER A 345 18.03 4.25 -1.03
C SER A 345 18.32 3.10 -1.99
N LYS A 346 19.61 2.79 -2.15
CA LYS A 346 20.08 1.73 -3.05
C LYS A 346 19.51 0.37 -2.65
N ALA A 347 18.68 -0.20 -3.53
CA ALA A 347 18.04 -1.51 -3.32
C ALA A 347 18.07 -2.40 -4.57
N GLY A 348 18.21 -1.84 -5.76
CA GLY A 348 18.26 -2.53 -7.05
C GLY A 348 18.76 -1.59 -8.14
N ASP A 349 18.65 -1.99 -9.40
CA ASP A 349 19.18 -1.25 -10.56
C ASP A 349 18.49 0.09 -10.76
N TRP A 350 17.17 0.13 -10.65
CA TRP A 350 16.39 1.37 -10.77
C TRP A 350 16.80 2.42 -9.73
N THR A 351 16.90 2.03 -8.46
CA THR A 351 17.29 2.93 -7.36
C THR A 351 18.75 3.35 -7.46
N SER A 352 19.64 2.43 -7.89
CA SER A 352 21.05 2.72 -8.15
C SER A 352 21.22 3.75 -9.26
N ALA A 353 20.46 3.60 -10.35
CA ALA A 353 20.43 4.55 -11.44
C ALA A 353 19.83 5.92 -11.00
N ALA A 354 18.77 5.94 -10.18
CA ALA A 354 18.21 7.19 -9.67
C ALA A 354 19.21 7.97 -8.79
N ILE A 355 20.02 7.28 -7.97
CA ILE A 355 21.06 7.89 -7.13
C ILE A 355 22.22 8.41 -7.99
N LYS A 356 22.60 7.69 -9.05
CA LYS A 356 23.69 8.08 -9.96
C LYS A 356 23.29 9.25 -10.84
N ASP A 357 22.14 9.16 -11.49
CA ASP A 357 21.69 10.09 -12.54
C ASP A 357 21.14 11.40 -11.97
N GLN A 358 20.69 11.40 -10.70
CA GLN A 358 20.10 12.56 -10.02
C GLN A 358 19.04 13.25 -10.90
N PRO A 359 17.93 12.59 -11.22
CA PRO A 359 16.97 13.09 -12.17
C PRO A 359 16.34 14.41 -11.70
N THR A 360 16.17 15.36 -12.61
CA THR A 360 15.47 16.64 -12.38
C THR A 360 13.99 16.58 -12.73
N TYR A 361 13.54 15.49 -13.36
CA TYR A 361 12.16 15.20 -13.71
C TYR A 361 11.86 13.73 -13.49
N MET A 362 10.66 13.45 -12.99
CA MET A 362 10.12 12.10 -12.82
C MET A 362 8.68 12.06 -13.29
N TRP A 363 8.23 10.88 -13.75
CA TRP A 363 6.81 10.66 -13.99
C TRP A 363 6.14 10.21 -12.69
N LYS A 364 5.00 10.81 -12.39
CA LYS A 364 4.08 10.35 -11.34
C LYS A 364 2.73 10.00 -11.95
N ARG A 365 2.03 9.01 -11.38
CA ARG A 365 0.66 8.68 -11.75
C ARG A 365 -0.25 8.62 -10.53
N GLY A 366 -1.55 8.84 -10.75
CA GLY A 366 -2.55 8.79 -9.69
C GLY A 366 -2.34 9.83 -8.59
N VAL A 367 -2.99 9.57 -7.47
CA VAL A 367 -2.89 10.34 -6.22
C VAL A 367 -1.87 9.73 -5.28
N LEU A 368 -1.47 10.45 -4.23
CA LEU A 368 -0.69 9.87 -3.14
C LEU A 368 -1.51 8.79 -2.43
N ILE A 369 -0.90 7.64 -2.15
CA ILE A 369 -1.58 6.45 -1.63
C ILE A 369 -1.17 6.23 -0.17
N TYR A 370 -2.15 5.99 0.71
CA TYR A 370 -1.86 5.57 2.07
C TYR A 370 -1.22 4.18 2.08
N GLY A 371 -0.17 4.04 2.90
CA GLY A 371 0.58 2.80 3.05
C GLY A 371 0.57 2.27 4.48
N PHE A 372 1.38 1.25 4.72
CA PHE A 372 1.49 0.53 5.98
C PHE A 372 1.64 1.44 7.21
N ALA A 373 2.47 2.50 7.13
CA ALA A 373 2.69 3.41 8.25
C ALA A 373 1.40 4.09 8.73
N TYR A 374 0.46 4.39 7.82
CA TYR A 374 -0.81 5.03 8.19
C TYR A 374 -1.67 4.15 9.11
N ALA A 375 -1.59 2.82 8.99
CA ALA A 375 -2.31 1.91 9.85
C ALA A 375 -1.91 2.04 11.34
N MET A 376 -0.72 2.57 11.64
CA MET A 376 -0.27 2.80 13.00
C MET A 376 -0.99 3.97 13.68
N ARG A 377 -1.72 4.81 12.93
CA ARG A 377 -2.51 5.94 13.45
C ARG A 377 -3.49 5.57 14.56
N VAL A 378 -3.99 4.35 14.53
CA VAL A 378 -4.98 3.85 15.51
C VAL A 378 -4.41 3.69 16.93
N TYR A 379 -3.09 3.74 17.09
CA TYR A 379 -2.41 3.57 18.37
C TYR A 379 -2.04 4.90 19.04
N LYS A 380 -1.88 4.88 20.36
CA LYS A 380 -1.40 6.02 21.15
C LYS A 380 0.13 6.09 21.16
N ARG A 381 0.81 4.94 21.36
CA ARG A 381 2.26 4.80 21.44
C ARG A 381 2.75 3.63 20.58
N VAL A 382 3.75 3.89 19.75
CA VAL A 382 4.31 2.90 18.81
C VAL A 382 5.83 2.91 18.90
N VAL A 383 6.43 1.74 19.03
CA VAL A 383 7.87 1.57 18.80
C VAL A 383 8.08 1.33 17.29
N VAL A 384 8.84 2.21 16.65
CA VAL A 384 9.23 2.07 15.24
C VAL A 384 10.61 1.46 15.17
N VAL A 385 10.69 0.27 14.59
CA VAL A 385 11.93 -0.48 14.42
C VAL A 385 12.33 -0.51 12.96
N THR A 386 13.56 -0.08 12.66
CA THR A 386 14.02 -0.06 11.27
C THR A 386 15.50 -0.43 11.16
N THR A 387 15.88 -0.90 9.97
CA THR A 387 17.30 -1.12 9.64
C THR A 387 17.66 -0.45 8.31
N GLY A 388 18.86 0.12 8.25
CA GLY A 388 19.39 0.73 7.04
C GLY A 388 18.43 1.69 6.35
N SER A 389 18.09 1.39 5.10
CA SER A 389 17.21 2.20 4.24
C SER A 389 15.73 2.22 4.65
N GLY A 390 15.30 1.33 5.54
CA GLY A 390 13.94 1.33 6.06
C GLY A 390 13.56 2.61 6.82
N ILE A 391 14.54 3.46 7.15
CA ILE A 391 14.27 4.81 7.70
C ILE A 391 13.46 5.67 6.74
N GLY A 392 13.65 5.56 5.42
CA GLY A 392 12.92 6.33 4.43
C GLY A 392 11.41 6.23 4.59
N PRO A 393 10.81 5.03 4.53
CA PRO A 393 9.40 4.82 4.84
C PRO A 393 8.96 5.31 6.22
N CYS A 394 9.84 5.22 7.25
CA CYS A 394 9.52 5.70 8.59
C CYS A 394 9.36 7.22 8.65
N LEU A 395 10.07 8.01 7.83
CA LEU A 395 9.94 9.46 7.81
C LEU A 395 8.51 9.94 7.46
N SER A 396 7.67 9.07 6.85
CA SER A 396 6.26 9.40 6.59
C SER A 396 5.44 9.65 7.86
N PHE A 397 5.92 9.21 9.04
CA PHE A 397 5.30 9.57 10.32
C PHE A 397 5.36 11.08 10.64
N LEU A 398 6.20 11.85 9.97
CA LEU A 398 6.30 13.31 10.17
C LEU A 398 5.11 14.08 9.61
N GLY A 399 4.26 13.48 8.81
CA GLY A 399 3.18 14.16 8.08
C GLY A 399 1.92 14.50 8.87
N ASP A 400 1.85 14.22 10.18
CA ASP A 400 0.67 14.49 11.01
C ASP A 400 1.09 14.83 12.46
N GLU A 401 0.55 15.92 13.00
CA GLU A 401 0.74 16.30 14.41
C GLU A 401 0.00 15.33 15.35
N ASN A 402 -1.12 14.76 14.90
CA ASN A 402 -1.90 13.74 15.62
C ASN A 402 -1.35 12.31 15.46
N ARG A 403 -0.11 12.15 15.00
CA ARG A 403 0.53 10.83 14.94
C ARG A 403 0.64 10.18 16.33
N PRO A 404 0.85 8.87 16.43
CA PRO A 404 1.22 8.23 17.68
C PRO A 404 2.46 8.86 18.29
N LYS A 405 2.60 8.81 19.61
CA LYS A 405 3.91 9.03 20.23
C LYS A 405 4.85 7.90 19.77
N LEU A 406 6.05 8.25 19.35
CA LEU A 406 6.99 7.31 18.77
C LEU A 406 8.20 7.12 19.68
N ARG A 407 8.72 5.89 19.69
CA ARG A 407 10.08 5.55 20.09
C ARG A 407 10.74 4.88 18.89
N VAL A 408 11.84 5.45 18.39
CA VAL A 408 12.52 4.97 17.18
C VAL A 408 13.75 4.16 17.54
N ILE A 409 13.85 2.94 16.99
CA ILE A 409 15.03 2.08 17.04
C ILE A 409 15.53 1.93 15.61
N TRP A 410 16.70 2.48 15.31
CA TRP A 410 17.28 2.43 13.97
C TRP A 410 18.68 1.83 13.99
N GLN A 411 18.82 0.62 13.47
CA GLN A 411 20.11 -0.05 13.32
C GLN A 411 20.63 0.16 11.88
N THR A 412 21.77 0.85 11.71
CA THR A 412 22.30 1.15 10.39
C THR A 412 23.81 1.32 10.41
N ARG A 413 24.43 1.27 9.24
CA ARG A 413 25.87 1.47 9.08
C ARG A 413 26.17 2.94 8.87
N ALA A 414 27.07 3.50 9.69
CA ALA A 414 27.56 4.86 9.59
C ALA A 414 26.44 5.89 9.30
N PRO A 415 25.44 6.07 10.20
CA PRO A 415 24.20 6.80 9.93
C PRO A 415 24.46 8.22 9.39
N LYS A 416 25.37 8.97 10.00
CA LYS A 416 25.70 10.34 9.58
C LYS A 416 26.33 10.39 8.17
N ARG A 417 27.24 9.46 7.87
CA ARG A 417 27.91 9.40 6.55
C ARG A 417 26.96 8.94 5.45
N THR A 418 26.02 8.04 5.78
CA THR A 418 25.12 7.42 4.78
C THR A 418 23.92 8.29 4.46
N TYR A 419 23.34 8.96 5.46
CA TYR A 419 22.06 9.67 5.32
C TYR A 419 22.16 11.18 5.56
N GLY A 420 23.29 11.68 6.04
CA GLY A 420 23.49 13.10 6.32
C GLY A 420 22.85 13.56 7.64
N LYS A 421 23.24 14.76 8.08
CA LYS A 421 22.76 15.36 9.31
C LYS A 421 21.27 15.70 9.25
N GLU A 422 20.78 16.07 8.06
CA GLU A 422 19.37 16.45 7.89
C GLU A 422 18.41 15.30 8.13
N VAL A 423 18.71 14.09 7.60
CA VAL A 423 17.88 12.91 7.87
C VAL A 423 17.93 12.54 9.35
N LEU A 424 19.08 12.65 10.00
CA LEU A 424 19.18 12.46 11.45
C LEU A 424 18.29 13.45 12.22
N ASN A 425 18.29 14.73 11.84
CA ASN A 425 17.42 15.75 12.43
C ASN A 425 15.93 15.41 12.22
N LEU A 426 15.56 14.85 11.05
CA LEU A 426 14.18 14.39 10.82
C LEU A 426 13.81 13.22 11.75
N VAL A 427 14.76 12.31 12.03
CA VAL A 427 14.55 11.25 13.02
C VAL A 427 14.36 11.84 14.41
N GLY A 428 15.14 12.85 14.79
CA GLY A 428 14.97 13.58 16.04
C GLY A 428 13.61 14.28 16.16
N LYS A 429 13.05 14.77 15.05
CA LYS A 429 11.67 15.30 15.03
C LYS A 429 10.60 14.21 15.18
N MET A 430 10.90 12.98 14.78
CA MET A 430 9.99 11.84 15.01
C MET A 430 9.99 11.41 16.48
N ASP A 431 11.15 11.27 17.05
CA ASP A 431 11.40 10.87 18.43
C ASP A 431 12.52 11.73 19.01
N PRO A 432 12.26 12.52 20.07
CA PRO A 432 13.30 13.37 20.68
C PRO A 432 14.47 12.58 21.30
N ASN A 433 14.29 11.30 21.58
CA ASN A 433 15.32 10.43 22.13
C ASN A 433 15.41 9.10 21.39
N PRO A 434 15.76 9.10 20.08
CA PRO A 434 15.82 7.89 19.29
C PRO A 434 17.00 7.04 19.68
N ILE A 435 16.92 5.74 19.42
CA ILE A 435 18.00 4.79 19.64
C ILE A 435 18.58 4.44 18.28
N ILE A 436 19.70 5.07 17.94
CA ILE A 436 20.40 4.88 16.66
C ILE A 436 21.65 4.05 16.89
N ILE A 437 21.68 2.84 16.33
CA ILE A 437 22.78 1.89 16.51
C ILE A 437 23.67 1.91 15.27
N ASP A 438 24.91 2.35 15.43
CA ASP A 438 25.90 2.33 14.33
C ASP A 438 26.56 0.96 14.25
N THR A 439 26.14 0.15 13.28
CA THR A 439 26.67 -1.20 13.08
C THR A 439 28.12 -1.27 12.58
N ASN A 440 28.73 -0.13 12.24
CA ASN A 440 30.15 -0.07 11.94
C ASN A 440 31.00 -0.23 13.19
N SER A 441 30.54 0.32 14.31
CA SER A 441 31.26 0.28 15.59
C SER A 441 30.74 -0.81 16.53
N SER A 442 29.42 -0.96 16.67
CA SER A 442 28.80 -1.92 17.58
C SER A 442 28.58 -3.34 16.99
N GLY A 443 28.74 -3.50 15.67
CA GLY A 443 28.28 -4.71 15.01
C GLY A 443 26.74 -4.77 14.91
N ARG A 444 26.21 -5.90 14.43
CA ARG A 444 24.77 -6.18 14.40
C ARG A 444 24.34 -6.84 15.71
N ILE A 445 23.30 -6.30 16.33
CA ILE A 445 22.74 -6.86 17.55
C ILE A 445 21.46 -7.66 17.26
N ASN A 446 21.15 -8.62 18.14
CA ASN A 446 19.82 -9.24 18.15
C ASN A 446 18.82 -8.23 18.71
N MET A 447 17.96 -7.72 17.83
CA MET A 447 17.04 -6.63 18.17
C MET A 447 15.82 -7.08 18.98
N VAL A 448 15.44 -8.37 18.97
CA VAL A 448 14.15 -8.80 19.53
C VAL A 448 14.06 -8.64 21.05
N PRO A 449 15.01 -9.09 21.86
CA PRO A 449 15.00 -8.85 23.31
C PRO A 449 14.99 -7.34 23.62
N PHE A 450 15.80 -6.59 22.90
CA PHE A 450 15.91 -5.16 23.04
C PHE A 450 14.60 -4.42 22.70
N ILE A 451 13.94 -4.77 21.59
CA ILE A 451 12.65 -4.22 21.20
C ILE A 451 11.58 -4.47 22.26
N ARG A 452 11.58 -5.67 22.88
CA ARG A 452 10.64 -6.02 23.95
C ARG A 452 10.79 -5.09 25.17
N GLN A 453 12.03 -4.88 25.61
CA GLN A 453 12.30 -4.02 26.75
C GLN A 453 11.90 -2.57 26.46
N VAL A 454 12.32 -2.03 25.31
CA VAL A 454 11.94 -0.67 24.88
C VAL A 454 10.43 -0.53 24.77
N ALA A 455 9.73 -1.52 24.22
CA ALA A 455 8.29 -1.50 24.12
C ALA A 455 7.59 -1.51 25.48
N LYS A 456 8.12 -2.28 26.43
CA LYS A 456 7.63 -2.33 27.82
C LYS A 456 7.84 -0.97 28.51
N ASN A 457 9.07 -0.42 28.47
CA ASN A 457 9.40 0.86 29.12
C ASN A 457 8.61 2.03 28.52
N PHE A 458 8.35 2.00 27.22
CA PHE A 458 7.58 3.02 26.52
C PHE A 458 6.05 2.81 26.65
N ASP A 459 5.61 1.72 27.28
CA ASP A 459 4.21 1.28 27.32
C ASP A 459 3.58 1.29 25.91
N ALA A 460 4.27 0.67 24.96
CA ALA A 460 3.87 0.68 23.56
C ALA A 460 2.65 -0.23 23.31
N GLU A 461 1.68 0.28 22.58
CA GLU A 461 0.51 -0.50 22.16
C GLU A 461 0.79 -1.39 20.94
N ALA A 462 1.82 -1.02 20.16
CA ALA A 462 2.23 -1.72 18.95
C ALA A 462 3.71 -1.48 18.61
N ILE A 463 4.30 -2.45 17.89
CA ILE A 463 5.64 -2.37 17.31
C ILE A 463 5.51 -2.35 15.78
N CYS A 464 6.04 -1.32 15.14
CA CYS A 464 6.06 -1.14 13.70
C CYS A 464 7.47 -1.46 13.17
N VAL A 465 7.62 -2.55 12.43
CA VAL A 465 8.91 -3.03 11.91
C VAL A 465 9.01 -2.75 10.41
N ILE A 466 9.91 -1.88 9.99
CA ILE A 466 10.16 -1.57 8.58
C ILE A 466 11.63 -1.83 8.25
N SER A 467 11.89 -2.94 7.60
CA SER A 467 13.23 -3.39 7.23
C SER A 467 13.20 -4.20 5.95
N ASN A 468 14.30 -4.85 5.58
CA ASN A 468 14.28 -5.82 4.49
C ASN A 468 13.34 -7.01 4.82
N PRO A 469 12.86 -7.76 3.79
CA PRO A 469 11.86 -8.82 3.99
C PRO A 469 12.26 -9.86 5.05
N ASN A 470 13.52 -10.29 5.07
CA ASN A 470 13.97 -11.34 5.98
C ASN A 470 13.98 -10.87 7.44
N VAL A 471 14.54 -9.68 7.70
CA VAL A 471 14.56 -9.10 9.06
C VAL A 471 13.14 -8.78 9.52
N THR A 472 12.31 -8.17 8.67
CA THR A 472 10.92 -7.85 9.02
C THR A 472 10.14 -9.10 9.41
N ARG A 473 10.18 -10.14 8.56
CA ARG A 473 9.47 -11.40 8.84
C ARG A 473 9.95 -12.06 10.13
N LYS A 474 11.28 -12.13 10.32
CA LYS A 474 11.87 -12.72 11.52
C LYS A 474 11.44 -11.97 12.79
N VAL A 475 11.65 -10.66 12.84
CA VAL A 475 11.35 -9.85 14.03
C VAL A 475 9.84 -9.85 14.33
N VAL A 476 9.00 -9.69 13.33
CA VAL A 476 7.53 -9.73 13.51
C VAL A 476 7.10 -11.11 14.02
N TYR A 477 7.63 -12.21 13.45
CA TYR A 477 7.29 -13.55 13.88
C TYR A 477 7.70 -13.79 15.35
N GLU A 478 8.95 -13.49 15.73
CA GLU A 478 9.46 -13.71 17.09
C GLU A 478 8.72 -12.88 18.14
N LEU A 479 8.19 -11.72 17.78
CA LEU A 479 7.36 -10.90 18.66
C LEU A 479 5.91 -11.41 18.71
N GLU A 480 5.24 -11.62 17.58
CA GLU A 480 3.84 -12.06 17.55
C GLU A 480 3.64 -13.48 18.08
N SER A 481 4.59 -14.40 17.84
CA SER A 481 4.54 -15.78 18.34
C SER A 481 4.51 -15.86 19.87
N THR A 482 5.06 -14.87 20.55
CA THR A 482 5.08 -14.75 21.99
C THR A 482 4.03 -13.77 22.55
N GLY A 483 3.21 -13.19 21.67
CA GLY A 483 2.06 -12.35 22.05
C GLY A 483 2.30 -10.84 22.07
N VAL A 484 3.47 -10.39 21.65
CA VAL A 484 3.76 -8.97 21.51
C VAL A 484 3.22 -8.46 20.16
N PRO A 485 2.36 -7.43 20.12
CA PRO A 485 1.77 -6.96 18.87
C PRO A 485 2.81 -6.27 17.99
N ALA A 486 3.22 -6.94 16.93
CA ALA A 486 4.17 -6.45 15.95
C ALA A 486 3.58 -6.47 14.54
N TYR A 487 3.91 -5.47 13.74
CA TYR A 487 3.41 -5.25 12.39
C TYR A 487 4.55 -4.91 11.46
N GLY A 488 4.51 -5.46 10.26
CA GLY A 488 5.48 -5.17 9.19
C GLY A 488 4.82 -5.09 7.83
N PRO A 489 5.39 -4.38 6.86
CA PRO A 489 4.87 -4.34 5.50
C PRO A 489 4.83 -5.74 4.90
N ILE A 490 3.87 -5.95 3.98
CA ILE A 490 3.71 -7.21 3.28
C ILE A 490 4.60 -7.18 2.04
N PHE A 491 5.38 -8.23 1.85
CA PHE A 491 6.19 -8.44 0.67
C PHE A 491 5.58 -9.47 -0.31
N ASP A 492 4.39 -9.98 0.05
CA ASP A 492 3.67 -11.00 -0.72
C ASP A 492 2.60 -10.40 -1.65
N SER A 493 2.49 -9.07 -1.72
CA SER A 493 1.45 -8.37 -2.51
C SER A 493 2.01 -7.52 -3.62
#